data_a51f8d23dda82b630c9b4f9821e93837
#
_entry.id   a51f8d23dda82b630c9b4f9821e93837
#
_cell.length_a   1.000
_cell.length_b   1.000
_cell.length_c   1.000
_cell.angle_alpha   90.00
_cell.angle_beta   90.00
_cell.angle_gamma   90.00
#
_symmetry.space_group_name_H-M   'P 1'
#
loop_
_entity.id
_entity.type
_entity.pdbx_description
1 polymer ?
#
loop_
_entity_poly.entity_id
_entity_poly.type
_entity_poly.pdbx_seq_one_letter_code
_entity_poly.pdbx_strand_id
1 'polypeptide(L)'
;MADIVVVGSINTDMVVTVPQMPRAGETVLGGEFHQIAGGKGANQAVAAARAGGRVAMIGCTGDDAMGAHALDGLALAGVEVSQVQRHLEYPSGVALILVDEAGENCIAVAPGANARLL
;
A
#
# COMPACT_ATOMS: atom_id res chain seq x y z
N MET A 1 18.47 -3.49 -16.59
CA MET A 1 17.37 -4.31 -17.13
C MET A 1 16.82 -5.23 -16.06
N ALA A 2 15.51 -5.26 -15.90
CA ALA A 2 14.89 -6.11 -14.90
C ALA A 2 14.79 -7.56 -15.40
N ASP A 3 15.04 -8.51 -14.51
CA ASP A 3 14.82 -9.93 -14.76
C ASP A 3 13.46 -10.39 -14.25
N ILE A 4 12.89 -9.63 -13.33
CA ILE A 4 11.60 -9.91 -12.71
C ILE A 4 10.72 -8.68 -12.86
N VAL A 5 9.53 -8.90 -13.37
CA VAL A 5 8.54 -7.82 -13.49
C VAL A 5 7.32 -8.20 -12.64
N VAL A 6 6.95 -7.34 -11.73
CA VAL A 6 5.77 -7.52 -10.90
C VAL A 6 4.69 -6.56 -11.39
N VAL A 7 3.53 -7.09 -11.72
CA VAL A 7 2.35 -6.31 -12.09
C VAL A 7 1.32 -6.47 -10.97
N GLY A 8 0.97 -5.39 -10.32
CA GLY A 8 0.02 -5.52 -9.22
C GLY A 8 -0.23 -4.22 -8.47
N SER A 9 -0.83 -4.36 -7.30
CA SER A 9 -1.31 -3.25 -6.50
C SER A 9 -0.21 -2.60 -5.68
N ILE A 10 -0.38 -1.29 -5.48
CA ILE A 10 0.44 -0.46 -4.61
C ILE A 10 -0.53 0.27 -3.68
N ASN A 11 -0.44 0.02 -2.38
CA ASN A 11 -1.32 0.60 -1.38
C ASN A 11 -0.53 1.25 -0.26
N THR A 12 -1.21 2.15 0.45
CA THR A 12 -0.80 2.59 1.77
C THR A 12 -1.78 2.00 2.77
N ASP A 13 -1.27 1.27 3.76
CA ASP A 13 -2.07 0.71 4.84
C ASP A 13 -2.10 1.71 5.99
N MET A 14 -3.30 2.15 6.36
CA MET A 14 -3.53 3.03 7.50
C MET A 14 -4.11 2.19 8.63
N VAL A 15 -3.27 1.94 9.64
CA VAL A 15 -3.58 1.01 10.73
C VAL A 15 -3.83 1.80 12.01
N VAL A 16 -4.96 1.58 12.65
CA VAL A 16 -5.24 2.09 13.99
C VAL A 16 -5.43 0.90 14.92
N THR A 17 -4.64 0.87 15.98
CA THR A 17 -4.85 -0.10 17.04
C THR A 17 -5.89 0.43 18.02
N VAL A 18 -6.84 -0.40 18.40
CA VAL A 18 -7.94 -0.01 19.29
C VAL A 18 -8.08 -1.03 20.40
N PRO A 19 -8.59 -0.62 21.60
CA PRO A 19 -8.82 -1.60 22.67
C PRO A 19 -9.92 -2.59 22.32
N GLN A 20 -10.93 -2.13 21.58
CA GLN A 20 -12.00 -2.99 21.09
C GLN A 20 -12.53 -2.44 19.78
N MET A 21 -13.05 -3.32 18.95
CA MET A 21 -13.59 -2.95 17.66
C MET A 21 -14.83 -2.06 17.86
N PRO A 22 -14.91 -0.87 17.22
CA PRO A 22 -16.10 -0.04 17.32
C PRO A 22 -17.27 -0.69 16.58
N ARG A 23 -18.46 -0.55 17.14
CA ARG A 23 -19.71 -0.92 16.46
C ARG A 23 -20.19 0.27 15.64
N ALA A 24 -21.15 0.01 14.75
CA ALA A 24 -21.75 1.08 13.96
C ALA A 24 -22.26 2.20 14.85
N GLY A 25 -21.89 3.45 14.52
CA GLY A 25 -22.23 4.63 15.29
C GLY A 25 -21.42 4.89 16.55
N GLU A 26 -20.49 3.99 16.88
CA GLU A 26 -19.62 4.08 18.04
C GLU A 26 -18.31 4.76 17.71
N THR A 27 -17.75 5.51 18.64
CA THR A 27 -16.40 6.06 18.57
C THR A 27 -15.54 5.42 19.66
N VAL A 28 -14.40 4.84 19.25
CA VAL A 28 -13.42 4.28 20.18
C VAL A 28 -12.17 5.15 20.13
N LEU A 29 -11.70 5.59 21.30
CA LEU A 29 -10.51 6.41 21.44
C LEU A 29 -9.36 5.61 22.05
N GLY A 30 -8.15 6.08 21.84
CA GLY A 30 -6.99 5.55 22.52
C GLY A 30 -6.33 4.40 21.76
N GLY A 31 -5.85 4.65 20.61
CA GLY A 31 -5.05 3.73 19.84
C GLY A 31 -3.83 4.43 19.28
N GLU A 32 -3.02 3.68 18.59
CA GLU A 32 -1.88 4.22 17.84
C GLU A 32 -2.19 4.15 16.36
N PHE A 33 -1.70 5.14 15.62
CA PHE A 33 -1.81 5.19 14.18
C PHE A 33 -0.48 4.83 13.55
N HIS A 34 -0.52 3.89 12.60
CA HIS A 34 0.64 3.50 11.80
C HIS A 34 0.29 3.60 10.33
N GLN A 35 1.24 4.10 9.56
CA GLN A 35 1.12 4.15 8.10
C GLN A 35 2.19 3.22 7.53
N ILE A 36 1.76 2.20 6.82
CA ILE A 36 2.62 1.10 6.38
C ILE A 36 2.48 0.94 4.87
N ALA A 37 3.61 0.75 4.18
CA ALA A 37 3.58 0.42 2.77
C ALA A 37 2.90 -0.94 2.57
N GLY A 38 1.97 -1.03 1.64
CA GLY A 38 1.18 -2.22 1.39
C GLY A 38 0.92 -2.45 -0.09
N GLY A 39 0.00 -3.37 -0.32
CA GLY A 39 -0.30 -3.88 -1.66
C GLY A 39 0.46 -5.18 -1.93
N LYS A 40 -0.26 -6.22 -2.34
CA LYS A 40 0.36 -7.53 -2.59
C LYS A 40 1.45 -7.44 -3.67
N GLY A 41 1.18 -6.69 -4.74
CA GLY A 41 2.16 -6.48 -5.80
C GLY A 41 3.41 -5.78 -5.29
N ALA A 42 3.26 -4.67 -4.58
CA ALA A 42 4.39 -3.94 -4.02
C ALA A 42 5.18 -4.80 -3.05
N ASN A 43 4.51 -5.57 -2.19
CA ASN A 43 5.17 -6.44 -1.22
C ASN A 43 5.97 -7.54 -1.92
N GLN A 44 5.45 -8.13 -2.99
CA GLN A 44 6.16 -9.12 -3.79
C GLN A 44 7.40 -8.53 -4.46
N ALA A 45 7.27 -7.32 -5.00
CA ALA A 45 8.40 -6.63 -5.63
C ALA A 45 9.52 -6.37 -4.62
N VAL A 46 9.19 -5.87 -3.44
CA VAL A 46 10.16 -5.62 -2.37
C VAL A 46 10.83 -6.93 -1.94
N ALA A 47 10.07 -7.99 -1.74
CA ALA A 47 10.62 -9.28 -1.33
C ALA A 47 11.59 -9.83 -2.38
N ALA A 48 11.23 -9.75 -3.64
CA ALA A 48 12.10 -10.22 -4.74
C ALA A 48 13.39 -9.39 -4.82
N ALA A 49 13.29 -8.08 -4.66
CA ALA A 49 14.46 -7.19 -4.67
C ALA A 49 15.40 -7.48 -3.50
N ARG A 50 14.84 -7.68 -2.30
CA ARG A 50 15.64 -8.03 -1.10
C ARG A 50 16.30 -9.39 -1.21
N ALA A 51 15.72 -10.29 -1.98
CA ALA A 51 16.33 -11.60 -2.27
C ALA A 51 17.43 -11.54 -3.33
N GLY A 52 17.76 -10.36 -3.85
CA GLY A 52 18.83 -10.15 -4.83
C GLY A 52 18.37 -10.05 -6.27
N GLY A 53 17.07 -10.06 -6.54
CA GLY A 53 16.54 -9.94 -7.87
C GLY A 53 16.64 -8.52 -8.43
N ARG A 54 16.73 -8.41 -9.75
CA ARG A 54 16.57 -7.13 -10.46
C ARG A 54 15.09 -7.01 -10.83
N VAL A 55 14.38 -6.15 -10.12
CA VAL A 55 12.91 -6.12 -10.15
C VAL A 55 12.42 -4.78 -10.67
N ALA A 56 11.46 -4.83 -11.59
CA ALA A 56 10.67 -3.68 -12.02
C ALA A 56 9.22 -3.87 -11.59
N MET A 57 8.58 -2.78 -11.20
CA MET A 57 7.17 -2.77 -10.83
C MET A 57 6.34 -2.08 -11.91
N ILE A 58 5.25 -2.72 -12.28
CA ILE A 58 4.19 -2.11 -13.09
C ILE A 58 2.95 -2.01 -12.22
N GLY A 59 2.50 -0.80 -12.01
CA GLY A 59 1.34 -0.52 -11.17
C GLY A 59 0.83 0.88 -11.43
N CYS A 60 -0.10 1.31 -10.60
CA CYS A 60 -0.67 2.65 -10.72
C CYS A 60 -0.90 3.26 -9.35
N THR A 61 -0.39 4.47 -9.15
CA THR A 61 -0.67 5.28 -7.97
C THR A 61 -1.37 6.56 -8.39
N GLY A 62 -1.92 7.29 -7.43
CA GLY A 62 -2.34 8.65 -7.65
C GLY A 62 -1.13 9.59 -7.76
N ASP A 63 -1.35 10.75 -8.32
CA ASP A 63 -0.37 11.83 -8.31
C ASP A 63 -0.55 12.64 -7.03
N ASP A 64 -0.23 12.00 -5.90
CA ASP A 64 -0.44 12.52 -4.56
C ASP A 64 0.73 12.14 -3.65
N ALA A 65 0.71 12.66 -2.42
CA ALA A 65 1.79 12.44 -1.45
C ALA A 65 1.93 10.96 -1.08
N MET A 66 0.84 10.24 -0.95
CA MET A 66 0.89 8.80 -0.65
C MET A 66 1.53 8.02 -1.78
N GLY A 67 1.20 8.37 -3.03
CA GLY A 67 1.83 7.75 -4.21
C GLY A 67 3.32 8.04 -4.27
N ALA A 68 3.73 9.28 -4.04
CA ALA A 68 5.14 9.65 -4.01
C ALA A 68 5.90 8.87 -2.93
N HIS A 69 5.32 8.78 -1.73
CA HIS A 69 5.92 8.06 -0.62
C HIS A 69 6.05 6.56 -0.91
N ALA A 70 5.02 5.96 -1.52
CA ALA A 70 5.05 4.56 -1.90
C ALA A 70 6.15 4.28 -2.93
N LEU A 71 6.29 5.15 -3.92
CA LEU A 71 7.33 5.00 -4.94
C LEU A 71 8.74 5.16 -4.35
N ASP A 72 8.92 6.11 -3.44
CA ASP A 72 10.19 6.28 -2.75
C ASP A 72 10.56 5.02 -1.96
N GLY A 73 9.61 4.42 -1.27
CA GLY A 73 9.84 3.18 -0.53
C GLY A 73 10.24 2.02 -1.43
N LEU A 74 9.58 1.88 -2.57
CA LEU A 74 9.93 0.85 -3.56
C LEU A 74 11.34 1.08 -4.12
N ALA A 75 11.66 2.32 -4.48
CA ALA A 75 12.97 2.66 -5.01
C ALA A 75 14.08 2.40 -3.99
N LEU A 76 13.86 2.74 -2.73
CA LEU A 76 14.80 2.47 -1.64
C LEU A 76 15.03 0.96 -1.43
N ALA A 77 14.01 0.15 -1.70
CA ALA A 77 14.14 -1.31 -1.63
C ALA A 77 14.85 -1.92 -2.85
N GLY A 78 15.17 -1.11 -3.85
CA GLY A 78 15.84 -1.56 -5.06
C GLY A 78 14.93 -1.91 -6.22
N VAL A 79 13.66 -1.55 -6.15
CA VAL A 79 12.69 -1.80 -7.22
C VAL A 79 12.72 -0.65 -8.22
N GLU A 80 12.77 -0.99 -9.51
CA GLU A 80 12.65 0.01 -10.57
C GLU A 80 11.18 0.43 -10.71
N VAL A 81 10.92 1.73 -10.56
CA VAL A 81 9.57 2.29 -10.54
C VAL A 81 9.23 3.14 -11.77
N SER A 82 10.11 3.17 -12.76
CA SER A 82 9.90 4.02 -13.95
C SER A 82 8.66 3.64 -14.76
N GLN A 83 8.15 2.42 -14.59
CA GLN A 83 6.95 1.93 -15.27
C GLN A 83 5.69 2.02 -14.42
N VAL A 84 5.77 2.62 -13.24
CA VAL A 84 4.58 2.88 -12.42
C VAL A 84 3.87 4.11 -12.95
N GLN A 85 2.59 3.95 -13.28
CA GLN A 85 1.76 5.06 -13.74
C GLN A 85 1.33 5.93 -12.56
N ARG A 86 1.22 7.23 -12.79
CA ARG A 86 0.69 8.17 -11.82
C ARG A 86 -0.58 8.79 -12.39
N HIS A 87 -1.71 8.44 -11.80
CA HIS A 87 -3.00 8.90 -12.30
C HIS A 87 -3.35 10.25 -11.71
N LEU A 88 -3.74 11.20 -12.59
CA LEU A 88 -4.03 12.57 -12.16
C LEU A 88 -5.39 12.71 -11.48
N GLU A 89 -6.34 11.84 -11.80
CA GLU A 89 -7.73 11.97 -11.36
C GLU A 89 -8.14 11.03 -10.24
N TYR A 90 -7.40 9.94 -10.04
CA TYR A 90 -7.71 8.94 -9.02
C TYR A 90 -6.65 8.93 -7.95
N PRO A 91 -7.05 8.91 -6.66
CA PRO A 91 -6.08 8.87 -5.57
C PRO A 91 -5.37 7.53 -5.50
N SER A 92 -4.24 7.50 -4.83
CA SER A 92 -3.54 6.26 -4.51
C SER A 92 -4.42 5.32 -3.70
N GLY A 93 -4.25 4.01 -3.90
CA GLY A 93 -4.97 3.00 -3.15
C GLY A 93 -4.63 3.03 -1.67
N VAL A 94 -5.63 2.84 -0.82
CA VAL A 94 -5.46 2.78 0.63
C VAL A 94 -6.23 1.61 1.21
N ALA A 95 -5.71 1.04 2.28
CA ALA A 95 -6.42 0.12 3.14
C ALA A 95 -6.58 0.76 4.51
N LEU A 96 -7.81 0.80 5.01
CA LEU A 96 -8.10 1.27 6.36
C LEU A 96 -8.24 0.03 7.24
N ILE A 97 -7.40 -0.06 8.26
CA ILE A 97 -7.28 -1.29 9.05
C ILE A 97 -7.43 -0.93 10.53
N LEU A 98 -8.36 -1.60 11.20
CA LEU A 98 -8.50 -1.55 12.65
C LEU A 98 -8.04 -2.89 13.21
N VAL A 99 -7.19 -2.85 14.23
CA VAL A 99 -6.71 -4.06 14.93
C VAL A 99 -7.01 -3.89 16.41
N ASP A 100 -7.70 -4.86 17.00
CA ASP A 100 -8.00 -4.81 18.43
C ASP A 100 -6.98 -5.59 19.27
N GLU A 101 -7.14 -5.53 20.59
CA GLU A 101 -6.22 -6.20 21.52
C GLU A 101 -6.24 -7.73 21.39
N ALA A 102 -7.33 -8.30 20.88
CA ALA A 102 -7.44 -9.73 20.63
C ALA A 102 -6.74 -10.15 19.32
N GLY A 103 -6.21 -9.19 18.56
CA GLY A 103 -5.56 -9.46 17.29
C GLY A 103 -6.53 -9.57 16.11
N GLU A 104 -7.83 -9.32 16.32
CA GLU A 104 -8.80 -9.28 15.24
C GLU A 104 -8.65 -7.99 14.45
N ASN A 105 -8.94 -8.05 13.16
CA ASN A 105 -8.88 -6.88 12.31
C ASN A 105 -10.15 -6.71 11.47
N CYS A 106 -10.41 -5.45 11.10
CA CYS A 106 -11.41 -5.09 10.12
C CYS A 106 -10.72 -4.22 9.07
N ILE A 107 -10.92 -4.54 7.81
CA ILE A 107 -10.21 -3.92 6.70
C ILE A 107 -11.20 -3.43 5.66
N ALA A 108 -11.08 -2.17 5.27
CA ALA A 108 -11.77 -1.61 4.13
C ALA A 108 -10.74 -1.08 3.14
N VAL A 109 -10.86 -1.48 1.88
CA VAL A 109 -9.90 -1.10 0.84
C VAL A 109 -10.57 -0.18 -0.16
N ALA A 110 -9.95 0.97 -0.39
CA ALA A 110 -10.29 1.83 -1.52
C ALA A 110 -9.20 1.63 -2.58
N PRO A 111 -9.49 0.94 -3.68
CA PRO A 111 -8.45 0.61 -4.67
C PRO A 111 -7.87 1.84 -5.37
N GLY A 112 -8.66 2.90 -5.52
CA GLY A 112 -8.18 4.13 -6.13
C GLY A 112 -7.56 3.88 -7.49
N ALA A 113 -6.38 4.43 -7.71
CA ALA A 113 -5.65 4.32 -8.97
C ALA A 113 -5.28 2.88 -9.35
N ASN A 114 -5.22 1.95 -8.41
CA ASN A 114 -4.96 0.54 -8.73
C ASN A 114 -5.97 -0.01 -9.74
N ALA A 115 -7.22 0.43 -9.65
CA ALA A 115 -8.28 -0.01 -10.55
C ALA A 115 -8.17 0.60 -11.95
N ARG A 116 -7.20 1.48 -12.16
CA ARG A 116 -7.00 2.23 -13.41
C ARG A 116 -5.72 1.84 -14.13
N LEU A 117 -5.08 0.77 -13.73
CA LEU A 117 -3.90 0.27 -14.41
C LEU A 117 -4.28 -0.22 -15.81
N LEU A 118 -3.58 0.31 -16.80
CA LEU A 118 -3.79 -0.04 -18.20
C LEU A 118 -2.56 -0.69 -18.81
#